data_0d41210f2db0b8728c58638b490c391c
#
_entry.id   0d41210f2db0b8728c58638b490c391c
#
_cell.length_a   1.000
_cell.length_b   1.000
_cell.length_c   1.000
_cell.angle_alpha   90.00
_cell.angle_beta   90.00
_cell.angle_gamma   90.00
#
_symmetry.space_group_name_H-M   'P 1'
#
loop_
_entity.id
_entity.type
_entity.pdbx_description
1 polymer ?
#
loop_
_entity_poly.entity_id
_entity_poly.type
_entity_poly.pdbx_seq_one_letter_code
_entity_poly.pdbx_strand_id
1 'polypeptide(L)'
;MDRRRFLQSGASLSALSLIHPPSEALSAASESNEREYWTGVLTKISDPVLAALSERKLKKVMPVEAPHGNGDERRQYTYLEAMGRLLAGIAPWLETGGTTSGEGVLRAKYADLAREAIDAGTDPASPDFMNFSEGRQPVVDAAFLALAILRAPNELWKKLPQKTQRNTIAALESSRKILPAYSNWLLFPATIEAALLSVGAAWDSMRVDYALRTMNTWYKGDGVYGDGPEFHWDYYNSFVIHPMLLHELDATARASPNWVTLQPEMTARARRYAAIQERMIGPDGSFPPIGRSLCYRFGAFHLLAEVSLRRILPDGVTPAQVRSGLTAVMRRMMDAPGTFDENGWLRVGFVGHQPEMAEPYISTGSCYLCSAAWLPLGLPASDPFWGDAAKPWTAKKAWSGEDVAADHAMG
;
A
#
# COMPACT_ATOMS: atom_id res chain seq x y z
N MET A 1 -47.31 -48.68 24.83
CA MET A 1 -47.05 -49.16 23.46
C MET A 1 -45.58 -49.02 23.16
N ASP A 2 -44.98 -50.02 22.68
CA ASP A 2 -43.65 -50.54 22.90
C ASP A 2 -42.53 -49.78 22.10
N ARG A 3 -41.49 -49.35 22.81
CA ARG A 3 -40.32 -48.64 22.26
C ARG A 3 -39.15 -49.55 21.91
N ARG A 4 -39.42 -50.81 21.53
CA ARG A 4 -38.41 -51.85 21.26
C ARG A 4 -38.64 -52.56 19.95
N ARG A 5 -38.47 -51.89 18.80
CA ARG A 5 -38.24 -52.56 17.51
C ARG A 5 -37.76 -51.60 16.46
N PHE A 6 -36.49 -51.19 16.54
CA PHE A 6 -35.81 -50.55 15.41
C PHE A 6 -34.28 -50.68 15.53
N LEU A 7 -33.82 -51.88 15.59
CA LEU A 7 -32.41 -52.21 15.41
C LEU A 7 -32.30 -53.63 14.86
N GLN A 8 -32.30 -53.76 13.54
CA GLN A 8 -31.69 -54.85 12.79
C GLN A 8 -31.95 -54.64 11.28
N SER A 9 -31.05 -53.93 10.64
CA SER A 9 -30.77 -54.05 9.23
C SER A 9 -29.33 -53.67 9.03
N GLY A 10 -28.47 -54.67 8.98
CA GLY A 10 -27.05 -54.50 8.62
C GLY A 10 -26.92 -54.09 7.17
N ALA A 11 -26.19 -53.03 6.92
CA ALA A 11 -25.68 -52.68 5.62
C ALA A 11 -24.16 -52.63 5.70
N SER A 12 -23.50 -53.48 4.99
CA SER A 12 -22.06 -53.56 4.82
C SER A 12 -21.56 -52.27 4.14
N LEU A 13 -20.84 -51.41 4.85
CA LEU A 13 -20.11 -50.30 4.27
C LEU A 13 -18.73 -50.77 3.85
N SER A 14 -18.55 -50.89 2.52
CA SER A 14 -17.23 -51.00 1.91
C SER A 14 -16.41 -49.77 2.19
N ALA A 15 -15.31 -49.91 2.91
CA ALA A 15 -14.34 -48.83 3.13
C ALA A 15 -13.64 -48.50 1.80
N LEU A 16 -14.08 -47.42 1.15
CA LEU A 16 -13.26 -46.72 0.16
C LEU A 16 -12.23 -45.90 0.93
N SER A 17 -10.99 -46.37 0.97
CA SER A 17 -9.84 -45.60 1.41
C SER A 17 -9.64 -44.46 0.42
N LEU A 18 -10.10 -43.27 0.80
CA LEU A 18 -9.72 -42.02 0.17
C LEU A 18 -8.22 -41.79 0.42
N ILE A 19 -7.41 -42.11 -0.60
CA ILE A 19 -5.99 -41.70 -0.62
C ILE A 19 -5.99 -40.18 -0.69
N HIS A 20 -5.80 -39.53 0.44
CA HIS A 20 -5.47 -38.11 0.51
C HIS A 20 -4.04 -37.97 -0.04
N PRO A 21 -3.78 -37.11 -1.01
CA PRO A 21 -2.41 -36.77 -1.37
C PRO A 21 -1.71 -36.14 -0.16
N PRO A 22 -0.41 -36.38 0.04
CA PRO A 22 0.30 -35.83 1.18
C PRO A 22 0.21 -34.31 1.20
N SER A 23 -0.06 -33.75 2.38
CA SER A 23 -0.31 -32.31 2.58
C SER A 23 0.85 -31.41 2.13
N GLU A 24 2.06 -31.95 2.02
CA GLU A 24 3.27 -31.28 1.53
C GLU A 24 3.22 -30.95 0.02
N ALA A 25 2.60 -31.79 -0.81
CA ALA A 25 2.50 -31.52 -2.25
C ALA A 25 1.47 -30.42 -2.56
N LEU A 26 0.42 -30.30 -1.75
CA LEU A 26 -0.55 -29.19 -1.80
C LEU A 26 0.04 -27.88 -1.30
N SER A 27 0.95 -27.91 -0.33
CA SER A 27 1.67 -26.77 0.20
C SER A 27 2.61 -26.16 -0.86
N ALA A 28 3.49 -26.96 -1.47
CA ALA A 28 4.45 -26.50 -2.47
C ALA A 28 3.80 -25.92 -3.75
N ALA A 29 2.67 -26.49 -4.18
CA ALA A 29 1.90 -25.97 -5.32
C ALA A 29 1.17 -24.66 -5.00
N SER A 30 0.89 -24.37 -3.72
CA SER A 30 0.29 -23.09 -3.29
C SER A 30 1.32 -21.97 -3.18
N GLU A 31 2.58 -22.29 -2.95
CA GLU A 31 3.66 -21.33 -2.68
C GLU A 31 4.17 -20.61 -3.94
N SER A 32 4.34 -21.33 -5.05
CA SER A 32 4.63 -20.71 -6.36
C SER A 32 3.48 -19.81 -6.83
N ASN A 33 2.29 -19.97 -6.26
CA ASN A 33 1.06 -19.27 -6.63
C ASN A 33 0.88 -17.91 -5.89
N GLU A 34 1.49 -17.66 -4.71
CA GLU A 34 1.24 -16.41 -3.98
C GLU A 34 1.92 -15.19 -4.63
N ARG A 35 3.21 -15.28 -4.99
CA ARG A 35 3.90 -14.20 -5.71
C ARG A 35 3.28 -13.95 -7.07
N GLU A 36 2.92 -15.01 -7.78
CA GLU A 36 2.22 -14.92 -9.06
C GLU A 36 0.83 -14.30 -8.89
N TYR A 37 0.08 -14.67 -7.85
CA TYR A 37 -1.18 -14.04 -7.50
C TYR A 37 -1.01 -12.54 -7.23
N TRP A 38 -0.04 -12.15 -6.40
CA TRP A 38 0.22 -10.75 -6.11
C TRP A 38 0.58 -9.95 -7.37
N THR A 39 1.44 -10.50 -8.20
CA THR A 39 1.83 -9.88 -9.48
C THR A 39 0.64 -9.78 -10.42
N GLY A 40 -0.22 -10.80 -10.47
CA GLY A 40 -1.45 -10.80 -11.26
C GLY A 40 -2.45 -9.72 -10.80
N VAL A 41 -2.63 -9.54 -9.49
CA VAL A 41 -3.48 -8.47 -8.94
C VAL A 41 -2.87 -7.10 -9.22
N LEU A 42 -1.56 -6.94 -9.01
CA LEU A 42 -0.84 -5.70 -9.31
C LEU A 42 -1.05 -5.29 -10.76
N THR A 43 -0.83 -6.21 -11.71
CA THR A 43 -0.98 -5.92 -13.14
C THR A 43 -2.42 -5.57 -13.49
N LYS A 44 -3.39 -6.33 -12.97
CA LYS A 44 -4.81 -6.07 -13.18
C LYS A 44 -5.24 -4.66 -12.76
N ILE A 45 -4.74 -4.17 -11.64
CA ILE A 45 -5.04 -2.83 -11.12
C ILE A 45 -4.26 -1.75 -11.87
N SER A 46 -3.01 -2.04 -12.26
CA SER A 46 -2.13 -1.04 -12.86
C SER A 46 -2.43 -0.81 -14.35
N ASP A 47 -2.84 -1.84 -15.08
CA ASP A 47 -3.03 -1.79 -16.54
C ASP A 47 -3.94 -0.64 -16.99
N PRO A 48 -5.17 -0.46 -16.46
CA PRO A 48 -6.06 0.59 -16.98
C PRO A 48 -5.47 1.99 -16.78
N VAL A 49 -4.80 2.25 -15.64
CA VAL A 49 -4.23 3.57 -15.33
C VAL A 49 -3.00 3.85 -16.19
N LEU A 50 -2.04 2.93 -16.19
CA LEU A 50 -0.76 3.14 -16.85
C LEU A 50 -0.88 3.12 -18.38
N ALA A 51 -1.70 2.22 -18.93
CA ALA A 51 -1.98 2.20 -20.36
C ALA A 51 -2.68 3.49 -20.82
N ALA A 52 -3.67 3.97 -20.07
CA ALA A 52 -4.35 5.22 -20.40
C ALA A 52 -3.41 6.45 -20.32
N LEU A 53 -2.51 6.49 -19.33
CA LEU A 53 -1.52 7.57 -19.19
C LEU A 53 -0.47 7.54 -20.30
N SER A 54 0.04 6.37 -20.67
CA SER A 54 1.01 6.25 -21.77
C SER A 54 0.44 6.77 -23.10
N GLU A 55 -0.86 6.63 -23.30
CA GLU A 55 -1.59 7.18 -24.46
C GLU A 55 -2.08 8.63 -24.24
N ARG A 56 -1.83 9.24 -23.09
CA ARG A 56 -2.33 10.57 -22.70
C ARG A 56 -3.87 10.68 -22.77
N LYS A 57 -4.56 9.66 -22.26
CA LYS A 57 -6.03 9.52 -22.32
C LYS A 57 -6.68 9.30 -20.96
N LEU A 58 -5.94 9.30 -19.84
CA LEU A 58 -6.49 8.94 -18.54
C LEU A 58 -7.72 9.78 -18.17
N LYS A 59 -7.64 11.10 -18.32
CA LYS A 59 -8.75 12.01 -18.01
C LYS A 59 -9.98 11.78 -18.90
N LYS A 60 -9.78 11.19 -20.08
CA LYS A 60 -10.85 10.88 -21.03
C LYS A 60 -11.53 9.57 -20.69
N VAL A 61 -10.82 8.55 -20.21
CA VAL A 61 -11.34 7.18 -20.11
C VAL A 61 -11.57 6.69 -18.69
N MET A 62 -10.87 7.23 -17.68
CA MET A 62 -11.05 6.81 -16.29
C MET A 62 -12.39 7.32 -15.75
N PRO A 63 -13.27 6.43 -15.26
CA PRO A 63 -14.51 6.85 -14.60
C PRO A 63 -14.19 7.61 -13.31
N VAL A 64 -15.02 8.58 -12.97
CA VAL A 64 -14.92 9.31 -11.71
C VAL A 64 -16.13 8.96 -10.87
N GLU A 65 -16.02 7.90 -10.11
CA GLU A 65 -16.98 7.55 -9.07
C GLU A 65 -16.61 8.31 -7.79
N ALA A 66 -17.58 8.95 -7.17
CA ALA A 66 -17.45 9.60 -5.87
C ALA A 66 -18.81 9.56 -5.15
N PRO A 67 -18.82 9.41 -3.80
CA PRO A 67 -20.07 9.39 -3.05
C PRO A 67 -20.76 10.76 -3.07
N HIS A 68 -22.02 10.74 -2.73
CA HIS A 68 -22.82 11.97 -2.46
C HIS A 68 -22.86 13.01 -3.59
N GLY A 69 -22.65 12.60 -4.85
CA GLY A 69 -22.69 13.50 -5.99
C GLY A 69 -21.46 14.39 -6.20
N ASN A 70 -20.34 14.12 -5.50
CA ASN A 70 -19.12 14.93 -5.54
C ASN A 70 -18.24 14.67 -6.77
N GLY A 71 -18.70 13.93 -7.77
CA GLY A 71 -17.89 13.53 -8.92
C GLY A 71 -17.19 14.68 -9.65
N ASP A 72 -17.87 15.81 -9.87
CA ASP A 72 -17.30 16.96 -10.58
C ASP A 72 -16.17 17.63 -9.79
N GLU A 73 -16.31 17.76 -8.46
CA GLU A 73 -15.23 18.27 -7.61
C GLU A 73 -14.05 17.29 -7.61
N ARG A 74 -14.32 16.00 -7.42
CA ARG A 74 -13.26 14.97 -7.36
C ARG A 74 -12.53 14.80 -8.68
N ARG A 75 -13.13 15.11 -9.80
CA ARG A 75 -12.48 15.11 -11.13
C ARG A 75 -11.22 15.98 -11.18
N GLN A 76 -11.11 16.98 -10.33
CA GLN A 76 -9.93 17.82 -10.26
C GLN A 76 -8.72 17.13 -9.63
N TYR A 77 -8.92 16.03 -8.87
CA TYR A 77 -7.90 15.41 -8.02
C TYR A 77 -7.68 13.93 -8.34
N THR A 78 -8.73 13.20 -8.68
CA THR A 78 -8.76 11.74 -8.78
C THR A 78 -7.67 11.15 -9.68
N TYR A 79 -7.23 11.87 -10.69
CA TYR A 79 -6.22 11.38 -11.65
C TYR A 79 -4.80 11.39 -11.06
N LEU A 80 -4.45 12.45 -10.31
CA LEU A 80 -3.18 12.49 -9.56
C LEU A 80 -3.20 11.47 -8.42
N GLU A 81 -4.35 11.31 -7.75
CA GLU A 81 -4.52 10.25 -6.76
C GLU A 81 -4.22 8.87 -7.34
N ALA A 82 -4.84 8.52 -8.47
CA ALA A 82 -4.64 7.22 -9.13
C ALA A 82 -3.17 7.02 -9.50
N MET A 83 -2.56 7.99 -10.18
CA MET A 83 -1.17 7.89 -10.62
C MET A 83 -0.20 7.83 -9.44
N GLY A 84 -0.25 8.79 -8.53
CA GLY A 84 0.72 8.92 -7.44
C GLY A 84 0.68 7.74 -6.48
N ARG A 85 -0.52 7.34 -6.05
CA ARG A 85 -0.72 6.22 -5.11
C ARG A 85 -0.32 4.89 -5.72
N LEU A 86 -0.73 4.63 -6.98
CA LEU A 86 -0.34 3.43 -7.70
C LEU A 86 1.18 3.34 -7.83
N LEU A 87 1.83 4.40 -8.32
CA LEU A 87 3.28 4.43 -8.50
C LEU A 87 4.01 4.22 -7.18
N ALA A 88 3.57 4.84 -6.08
CA ALA A 88 4.17 4.63 -4.77
C ALA A 88 4.13 3.17 -4.32
N GLY A 89 3.05 2.46 -4.63
CA GLY A 89 2.90 1.04 -4.26
C GLY A 89 3.75 0.09 -5.11
N ILE A 90 3.86 0.34 -6.41
CA ILE A 90 4.60 -0.55 -7.33
C ILE A 90 6.10 -0.19 -7.45
N ALA A 91 6.50 0.99 -6.98
CA ALA A 91 7.87 1.48 -7.13
C ALA A 91 8.96 0.50 -6.68
N PRO A 92 8.89 -0.17 -5.52
CA PRO A 92 9.92 -1.13 -5.12
C PRO A 92 10.03 -2.33 -6.06
N TRP A 93 8.90 -2.79 -6.61
CA TRP A 93 8.89 -3.86 -7.60
C TRP A 93 9.59 -3.42 -8.89
N LEU A 94 9.31 -2.21 -9.38
CA LEU A 94 9.96 -1.64 -10.56
C LEU A 94 11.47 -1.47 -10.33
N GLU A 95 11.89 -1.00 -9.15
CA GLU A 95 13.28 -0.71 -8.81
C GLU A 95 14.19 -1.94 -8.82
N THR A 96 13.63 -3.16 -8.71
CA THR A 96 14.41 -4.39 -8.87
C THR A 96 14.95 -4.58 -10.30
N GLY A 97 14.48 -3.81 -11.24
CA GLY A 97 14.91 -3.81 -12.64
C GLY A 97 14.32 -4.94 -13.49
N GLY A 98 14.41 -4.76 -14.79
CA GLY A 98 13.98 -5.77 -15.77
C GLY A 98 15.01 -6.88 -15.95
N THR A 99 14.55 -8.06 -16.36
CA THR A 99 15.36 -9.18 -16.84
C THR A 99 14.81 -9.67 -18.18
N THR A 100 15.50 -10.60 -18.84
CA THR A 100 15.12 -11.11 -20.17
C THR A 100 14.05 -12.22 -20.11
N SER A 101 13.59 -12.62 -18.94
CA SER A 101 12.63 -13.71 -18.78
C SER A 101 11.68 -13.48 -17.59
N GLY A 102 10.53 -14.17 -17.64
CA GLY A 102 9.57 -14.23 -16.54
C GLY A 102 9.06 -12.86 -16.07
N GLU A 103 8.94 -12.70 -14.76
CA GLU A 103 8.46 -11.48 -14.10
C GLU A 103 9.31 -10.24 -14.46
N GLY A 104 10.61 -10.43 -14.78
CA GLY A 104 11.48 -9.32 -15.13
C GLY A 104 11.11 -8.64 -16.44
N VAL A 105 10.60 -9.39 -17.45
CA VAL A 105 10.06 -8.81 -18.70
C VAL A 105 8.83 -7.97 -18.40
N LEU A 106 7.96 -8.48 -17.53
CA LEU A 106 6.78 -7.77 -17.09
C LEU A 106 7.14 -6.46 -16.39
N ARG A 107 8.10 -6.51 -15.43
CA ARG A 107 8.61 -5.30 -14.76
C ARG A 107 9.16 -4.26 -15.72
N ALA A 108 9.92 -4.68 -16.73
CA ALA A 108 10.45 -3.75 -17.72
C ALA A 108 9.32 -3.01 -18.44
N LYS A 109 8.28 -3.72 -18.90
CA LYS A 109 7.08 -3.14 -19.50
C LYS A 109 6.44 -2.09 -18.57
N TYR A 110 6.22 -2.46 -17.30
CA TYR A 110 5.56 -1.55 -16.35
C TYR A 110 6.43 -0.38 -15.93
N ALA A 111 7.76 -0.54 -15.93
CA ALA A 111 8.68 0.56 -15.69
C ALA A 111 8.64 1.59 -16.84
N ASP A 112 8.54 1.14 -18.09
CA ASP A 112 8.35 2.03 -19.24
C ASP A 112 7.02 2.77 -19.15
N LEU A 113 5.91 2.06 -18.91
CA LEU A 113 4.59 2.67 -18.74
C LEU A 113 4.55 3.67 -17.56
N ALA A 114 5.23 3.37 -16.46
CA ALA A 114 5.31 4.27 -15.30
C ALA A 114 6.07 5.57 -15.64
N ARG A 115 7.15 5.50 -16.40
CA ARG A 115 7.89 6.69 -16.87
C ARG A 115 7.05 7.53 -17.83
N GLU A 116 6.35 6.90 -18.76
CA GLU A 116 5.39 7.56 -19.66
C GLU A 116 4.23 8.20 -18.89
N ALA A 117 3.75 7.54 -17.83
CA ALA A 117 2.73 8.09 -16.95
C ALA A 117 3.20 9.35 -16.21
N ILE A 118 4.43 9.35 -15.68
CA ILE A 118 5.03 10.54 -15.07
C ILE A 118 5.15 11.67 -16.09
N ASP A 119 5.62 11.38 -17.31
CA ASP A 119 5.71 12.38 -18.37
C ASP A 119 4.33 12.95 -18.73
N ALA A 120 3.34 12.10 -18.96
CA ALA A 120 1.98 12.52 -19.27
C ALA A 120 1.36 13.38 -18.16
N GLY A 121 1.57 13.01 -16.89
CA GLY A 121 1.00 13.71 -15.74
C GLY A 121 1.71 15.02 -15.38
N THR A 122 2.98 15.20 -15.79
CA THR A 122 3.78 16.39 -15.44
C THR A 122 4.10 17.31 -16.59
N ASP A 123 3.85 16.92 -17.85
CA ASP A 123 4.02 17.78 -19.03
C ASP A 123 2.86 18.79 -19.15
N PRO A 124 3.09 20.11 -18.99
CA PRO A 124 2.03 21.11 -19.12
C PRO A 124 1.29 21.11 -20.47
N ALA A 125 1.90 20.54 -21.52
CA ALA A 125 1.29 20.42 -22.84
C ALA A 125 0.45 19.14 -22.99
N SER A 126 0.45 18.26 -21.98
CA SER A 126 -0.31 17.02 -21.99
C SER A 126 -1.81 17.27 -21.69
N PRO A 127 -2.74 16.60 -22.39
CA PRO A 127 -4.14 16.59 -21.98
C PRO A 127 -4.36 15.97 -20.60
N ASP A 128 -3.43 15.12 -20.17
CA ASP A 128 -3.44 14.49 -18.83
C ASP A 128 -2.59 15.25 -17.80
N PHE A 129 -2.13 16.47 -18.09
CA PHE A 129 -1.41 17.29 -17.08
C PHE A 129 -2.23 17.37 -15.79
N MET A 130 -1.62 16.95 -14.68
CA MET A 130 -2.31 16.80 -13.40
C MET A 130 -2.40 18.11 -12.62
N ASN A 131 -3.39 18.22 -11.75
CA ASN A 131 -3.50 19.33 -10.82
C ASN A 131 -2.56 19.13 -9.63
N PHE A 132 -1.48 19.91 -9.56
CA PHE A 132 -0.53 19.87 -8.46
C PHE A 132 -0.71 21.01 -7.45
N SER A 133 -1.58 21.99 -7.74
CA SER A 133 -1.52 23.27 -7.01
C SER A 133 -2.86 23.90 -6.67
N GLU A 134 -3.96 23.51 -7.31
CA GLU A 134 -5.25 24.15 -7.07
C GLU A 134 -6.12 23.31 -6.12
N GLY A 135 -6.61 23.95 -5.06
CA GLY A 135 -7.32 23.29 -3.96
C GLY A 135 -6.35 22.77 -2.88
N ARG A 136 -6.85 21.91 -2.01
CA ARG A 136 -6.05 21.37 -0.89
C ARG A 136 -5.50 19.97 -1.16
N GLN A 137 -6.28 19.14 -1.85
CA GLN A 137 -5.96 17.73 -2.09
C GLN A 137 -4.64 17.47 -2.83
N PRO A 138 -4.20 18.30 -3.80
CA PRO A 138 -3.02 17.96 -4.60
C PRO A 138 -1.72 17.77 -3.81
N VAL A 139 -1.53 18.41 -2.65
CA VAL A 139 -0.32 18.19 -1.82
C VAL A 139 -0.24 16.76 -1.31
N VAL A 140 -1.39 16.11 -1.07
CA VAL A 140 -1.47 14.71 -0.65
C VAL A 140 -0.93 13.80 -1.74
N ASP A 141 -1.44 13.98 -2.95
CA ASP A 141 -1.18 13.04 -4.05
C ASP A 141 0.16 13.31 -4.75
N ALA A 142 0.62 14.57 -4.74
CA ALA A 142 2.00 14.93 -5.08
C ALA A 142 3.01 14.25 -4.14
N ALA A 143 2.68 14.12 -2.84
CA ALA A 143 3.53 13.41 -1.90
C ALA A 143 3.62 11.89 -2.19
N PHE A 144 2.57 11.26 -2.68
CA PHE A 144 2.65 9.87 -3.12
C PHE A 144 3.50 9.72 -4.39
N LEU A 145 3.44 10.65 -5.33
CA LEU A 145 4.37 10.67 -6.46
C LEU A 145 5.82 10.88 -6.00
N ALA A 146 6.06 11.78 -5.06
CA ALA A 146 7.35 11.99 -4.43
C ALA A 146 7.86 10.71 -3.73
N LEU A 147 6.98 10.02 -3.00
CA LEU A 147 7.28 8.74 -2.36
C LEU A 147 7.65 7.64 -3.38
N ALA A 148 6.99 7.62 -4.54
CA ALA A 148 7.35 6.71 -5.62
C ALA A 148 8.79 6.96 -6.12
N ILE A 149 9.19 8.21 -6.28
CA ILE A 149 10.55 8.59 -6.69
C ILE A 149 11.57 8.19 -5.61
N LEU A 150 11.27 8.41 -4.34
CA LEU A 150 12.13 7.98 -3.22
C LEU A 150 12.32 6.46 -3.20
N ARG A 151 11.28 5.68 -3.53
CA ARG A 151 11.28 4.22 -3.54
C ARG A 151 11.94 3.61 -4.78
N ALA A 152 11.92 4.33 -5.91
CA ALA A 152 12.48 3.84 -7.18
C ALA A 152 13.35 4.91 -7.87
N PRO A 153 14.45 5.35 -7.22
CA PRO A 153 15.28 6.44 -7.73
C PRO A 153 15.97 6.12 -9.06
N ASN A 154 16.21 4.86 -9.39
CA ASN A 154 16.78 4.48 -10.68
C ASN A 154 15.71 4.42 -11.77
N GLU A 155 14.61 3.70 -11.53
CA GLU A 155 13.57 3.48 -12.53
C GLU A 155 12.66 4.70 -12.74
N LEU A 156 12.27 5.38 -11.66
CA LEU A 156 11.29 6.49 -11.73
C LEU A 156 11.92 7.88 -11.64
N TRP A 157 13.27 7.97 -11.61
CA TRP A 157 13.93 9.27 -11.67
C TRP A 157 15.11 9.28 -12.67
N LYS A 158 16.18 8.50 -12.43
CA LYS A 158 17.39 8.59 -13.26
C LYS A 158 17.17 8.24 -14.72
N LYS A 159 16.20 7.35 -15.01
CA LYS A 159 15.82 6.96 -16.36
C LYS A 159 14.82 7.90 -17.04
N LEU A 160 14.28 8.90 -16.33
CA LEU A 160 13.41 9.89 -16.93
C LEU A 160 14.21 10.81 -17.89
N PRO A 161 13.62 11.21 -19.03
CA PRO A 161 14.18 12.27 -19.85
C PRO A 161 14.36 13.57 -19.05
N GLN A 162 15.39 14.35 -19.35
CA GLN A 162 15.66 15.61 -18.65
C GLN A 162 14.47 16.59 -18.65
N LYS A 163 13.67 16.61 -19.74
CA LYS A 163 12.45 17.43 -19.81
C LYS A 163 11.47 16.99 -18.74
N THR A 164 11.23 15.67 -18.64
CA THR A 164 10.30 15.09 -17.66
C THR A 164 10.78 15.30 -16.24
N GLN A 165 12.10 15.18 -15.98
CA GLN A 165 12.67 15.52 -14.66
C GLN A 165 12.39 16.98 -14.27
N ARG A 166 12.65 17.94 -15.18
CA ARG A 166 12.34 19.36 -14.91
C ARG A 166 10.87 19.60 -14.68
N ASN A 167 10.00 18.99 -15.48
CA ASN A 167 8.55 19.11 -15.32
C ASN A 167 8.09 18.55 -13.97
N THR A 168 8.63 17.40 -13.57
CA THR A 168 8.31 16.76 -12.28
C THR A 168 8.73 17.63 -11.10
N ILE A 169 9.96 18.21 -11.14
CA ILE A 169 10.40 19.18 -10.12
C ILE A 169 9.43 20.36 -10.05
N ALA A 170 9.13 21.00 -11.19
CA ALA A 170 8.23 22.15 -11.23
C ALA A 170 6.82 21.82 -10.72
N ALA A 171 6.30 20.62 -11.04
CA ALA A 171 5.02 20.13 -10.58
C ALA A 171 5.02 19.96 -9.03
N LEU A 172 6.03 19.31 -8.47
CA LEU A 172 6.18 19.11 -7.03
C LEU A 172 6.34 20.47 -6.31
N GLU A 173 7.19 21.37 -6.80
CA GLU A 173 7.37 22.70 -6.23
C GLU A 173 6.09 23.54 -6.27
N SER A 174 5.24 23.38 -7.29
CA SER A 174 3.98 24.11 -7.39
C SER A 174 3.01 23.84 -6.24
N SER A 175 3.13 22.67 -5.59
CA SER A 175 2.33 22.30 -4.43
C SER A 175 2.67 23.09 -3.16
N ARG A 176 3.82 23.78 -3.12
CA ARG A 176 4.29 24.56 -1.96
C ARG A 176 3.33 25.67 -1.51
N LYS A 177 2.47 26.15 -2.41
CA LYS A 177 1.45 27.16 -2.06
C LYS A 177 0.30 26.59 -1.23
N ILE A 178 0.16 25.27 -1.17
CA ILE A 178 -0.91 24.62 -0.43
C ILE A 178 -0.52 24.52 1.05
N LEU A 179 -1.35 25.10 1.92
CA LEU A 179 -1.18 24.97 3.36
C LEU A 179 -1.77 23.63 3.84
N PRO A 180 -0.95 22.74 4.41
CA PRO A 180 -1.45 21.48 4.94
C PRO A 180 -2.35 21.70 6.17
N ALA A 181 -3.26 20.75 6.43
CA ALA A 181 -3.97 20.70 7.71
C ALA A 181 -2.99 20.39 8.85
N TYR A 182 -3.31 20.83 10.06
CA TYR A 182 -2.53 20.52 11.26
C TYR A 182 -2.86 19.11 11.76
N SER A 183 -2.39 18.11 11.02
CA SER A 183 -2.63 16.69 11.18
C SER A 183 -1.50 15.90 10.50
N ASN A 184 -1.72 14.60 10.17
CA ASN A 184 -0.80 13.82 9.33
C ASN A 184 -0.43 14.53 8.01
N TRP A 185 -1.22 15.53 7.59
CA TRP A 185 -0.96 16.32 6.38
C TRP A 185 0.37 17.06 6.39
N LEU A 186 0.98 17.29 7.55
CA LEU A 186 2.32 17.89 7.64
C LEU A 186 3.39 17.02 6.98
N LEU A 187 3.17 15.69 6.90
CA LEU A 187 4.09 14.76 6.25
C LEU A 187 4.07 14.87 4.72
N PHE A 188 2.97 15.32 4.11
CA PHE A 188 2.92 15.41 2.65
C PHE A 188 3.91 16.44 2.09
N PRO A 189 3.91 17.72 2.51
CA PRO A 189 4.96 18.63 2.07
C PRO A 189 6.36 18.16 2.48
N ALA A 190 6.55 17.55 3.66
CA ALA A 190 7.85 17.03 4.08
C ALA A 190 8.36 15.91 3.16
N THR A 191 7.52 14.97 2.75
CA THR A 191 7.85 13.91 1.79
C THR A 191 8.23 14.50 0.42
N ILE A 192 7.51 15.54 -0.04
CA ILE A 192 7.84 16.24 -1.28
C ILE A 192 9.23 16.88 -1.20
N GLU A 193 9.54 17.59 -0.11
CA GLU A 193 10.84 18.20 0.07
C GLU A 193 11.97 17.18 0.24
N ALA A 194 11.71 16.04 0.89
CA ALA A 194 12.65 14.93 0.97
C ALA A 194 12.97 14.36 -0.43
N ALA A 195 11.97 14.23 -1.29
CA ALA A 195 12.18 13.80 -2.68
C ALA A 195 12.96 14.84 -3.50
N LEU A 196 12.64 16.13 -3.37
CA LEU A 196 13.38 17.22 -4.04
C LEU A 196 14.86 17.22 -3.61
N LEU A 197 15.17 17.02 -2.32
CA LEU A 197 16.54 16.84 -1.85
C LEU A 197 17.19 15.62 -2.52
N SER A 198 16.51 14.49 -2.57
CA SER A 198 17.08 13.24 -3.11
C SER A 198 17.44 13.32 -4.58
N VAL A 199 16.75 14.19 -5.33
CA VAL A 199 17.00 14.41 -6.77
C VAL A 199 17.91 15.61 -7.05
N GLY A 200 18.45 16.25 -6.01
CA GLY A 200 19.37 17.39 -6.13
C GLY A 200 18.69 18.72 -6.48
N ALA A 201 17.39 18.83 -6.29
CA ALA A 201 16.64 20.08 -6.47
C ALA A 201 16.68 20.97 -5.23
N ALA A 202 16.28 22.22 -5.38
CA ALA A 202 16.09 23.12 -4.23
C ALA A 202 14.95 22.62 -3.33
N TRP A 203 15.20 22.54 -2.04
CA TRP A 203 14.25 21.98 -1.06
C TRP A 203 14.14 22.86 0.17
N ASP A 204 13.04 22.73 0.91
CA ASP A 204 12.73 23.49 2.12
C ASP A 204 12.87 22.60 3.36
N SER A 205 14.02 22.71 4.03
CA SER A 205 14.31 21.93 5.24
C SER A 205 13.39 22.25 6.41
N MET A 206 12.82 23.47 6.45
CA MET A 206 11.89 23.86 7.52
C MET A 206 10.61 23.03 7.50
N ARG A 207 10.11 22.68 6.32
CA ARG A 207 8.91 21.80 6.19
C ARG A 207 9.17 20.42 6.76
N VAL A 208 10.35 19.88 6.50
CA VAL A 208 10.77 18.57 7.05
C VAL A 208 10.96 18.65 8.56
N ASP A 209 11.72 19.64 9.05
CA ASP A 209 11.96 19.81 10.49
C ASP A 209 10.65 20.00 11.27
N TYR A 210 9.75 20.82 10.75
CA TYR A 210 8.46 21.07 11.36
C TYR A 210 7.60 19.80 11.43
N ALA A 211 7.53 19.03 10.35
CA ALA A 211 6.77 17.77 10.31
C ALA A 211 7.34 16.75 11.30
N LEU A 212 8.64 16.47 11.24
CA LEU A 212 9.30 15.46 12.10
C LEU A 212 9.14 15.81 13.60
N ARG A 213 9.39 17.07 13.99
CA ARG A 213 9.23 17.50 15.38
C ARG A 213 7.79 17.44 15.84
N THR A 214 6.86 17.91 15.01
CA THR A 214 5.45 17.95 15.35
C THR A 214 4.89 16.54 15.51
N MET A 215 5.19 15.66 14.56
CA MET A 215 4.80 14.25 14.67
C MET A 215 5.37 13.60 15.93
N ASN A 216 6.63 13.88 16.27
CA ASN A 216 7.22 13.36 17.51
C ASN A 216 6.46 13.83 18.76
N THR A 217 5.92 15.07 18.80
CA THR A 217 5.08 15.54 19.91
C THR A 217 3.69 14.90 19.96
N TRP A 218 3.21 14.36 18.85
CA TRP A 218 1.92 13.68 18.75
C TRP A 218 1.99 12.17 18.99
N TYR A 219 3.15 11.66 19.39
CA TYR A 219 3.27 10.25 19.79
C TYR A 219 2.41 9.97 21.04
N LYS A 220 1.59 8.92 20.97
CA LYS A 220 0.63 8.54 22.01
C LYS A 220 1.06 7.32 22.84
N GLY A 221 2.17 6.70 22.47
CA GLY A 221 2.64 5.46 23.07
C GLY A 221 2.32 4.23 22.21
N ASP A 222 2.95 3.12 22.53
CA ASP A 222 2.75 1.80 21.95
C ASP A 222 2.74 1.76 20.41
N GLY A 223 3.65 2.53 19.79
CA GLY A 223 3.75 2.60 18.33
C GLY A 223 2.71 3.49 17.65
N VAL A 224 1.85 4.20 18.38
CA VAL A 224 0.74 4.97 17.83
C VAL A 224 1.01 6.47 17.89
N TYR A 225 0.77 7.16 16.80
CA TYR A 225 0.74 8.63 16.71
C TYR A 225 -0.71 9.13 16.65
N GLY A 226 -0.96 10.31 17.21
CA GLY A 226 -2.16 11.06 16.91
C GLY A 226 -2.17 11.53 15.45
N ASP A 227 -3.36 11.69 14.91
CA ASP A 227 -3.56 12.36 13.61
C ASP A 227 -3.86 13.84 13.86
N GLY A 228 -2.82 14.58 14.20
CA GLY A 228 -2.87 15.85 14.87
C GLY A 228 -2.70 15.71 16.38
N PRO A 229 -3.09 16.71 17.18
CA PRO A 229 -3.01 16.64 18.64
C PRO A 229 -3.89 15.53 19.22
N GLU A 230 -4.97 15.15 18.55
CA GLU A 230 -5.95 14.18 19.02
C GLU A 230 -5.66 12.77 18.49
N PHE A 231 -6.08 11.77 19.25
CA PHE A 231 -6.03 10.37 18.84
C PHE A 231 -7.30 10.01 18.07
N HIS A 232 -7.14 9.24 16.98
CA HIS A 232 -8.24 8.67 16.22
C HIS A 232 -8.03 7.17 16.00
N TRP A 233 -9.07 6.38 16.19
CA TRP A 233 -9.08 4.98 15.80
C TRP A 233 -9.30 4.86 14.29
N ASP A 234 -8.21 4.82 13.55
CA ASP A 234 -8.18 4.59 12.11
C ASP A 234 -6.83 3.99 11.67
N TYR A 235 -6.66 3.80 10.39
CA TYR A 235 -5.44 3.23 9.82
C TYR A 235 -4.41 4.27 9.35
N TYR A 236 -4.55 5.56 9.71
CA TYR A 236 -3.62 6.59 9.22
C TYR A 236 -2.20 6.44 9.72
N ASN A 237 -1.99 5.80 10.87
CA ASN A 237 -0.66 5.39 11.31
C ASN A 237 0.03 4.48 10.27
N SER A 238 -0.72 3.65 9.56
CA SER A 238 -0.23 2.78 8.49
C SER A 238 -0.32 3.41 7.11
N PHE A 239 -1.46 4.04 6.76
CA PHE A 239 -1.61 4.63 5.42
C PHE A 239 -0.53 5.66 5.11
N VAL A 240 -0.15 6.50 6.09
CA VAL A 240 0.64 7.71 5.91
C VAL A 240 1.78 7.83 6.92
N ILE A 241 1.47 7.86 8.24
CA ILE A 241 2.35 8.41 9.25
C ILE A 241 3.69 7.66 9.31
N HIS A 242 3.69 6.41 9.66
CA HIS A 242 4.93 5.64 9.76
C HIS A 242 5.69 5.49 8.43
N PRO A 243 5.02 5.13 7.30
CA PRO A 243 5.75 4.99 6.04
C PRO A 243 6.43 6.28 5.59
N MET A 244 5.76 7.44 5.70
CA MET A 244 6.35 8.71 5.29
C MET A 244 7.47 9.14 6.23
N LEU A 245 7.30 9.03 7.56
CA LEU A 245 8.37 9.30 8.53
C LEU A 245 9.63 8.49 8.26
N LEU A 246 9.50 7.21 7.94
CA LEU A 246 10.65 6.35 7.61
C LEU A 246 11.36 6.84 6.35
N HIS A 247 10.62 7.17 5.29
CA HIS A 247 11.22 7.64 4.04
C HIS A 247 11.80 9.06 4.14
N GLU A 248 11.14 9.95 4.88
CA GLU A 248 11.66 11.29 5.16
C GLU A 248 12.99 11.22 5.89
N LEU A 249 13.09 10.41 6.95
CA LEU A 249 14.32 10.22 7.69
C LEU A 249 15.43 9.58 6.84
N ASP A 250 15.13 8.54 6.06
CA ASP A 250 16.13 7.93 5.17
C ASP A 250 16.72 8.94 4.17
N ALA A 251 15.88 9.78 3.60
CA ALA A 251 16.28 10.75 2.59
C ALA A 251 17.02 11.95 3.20
N THR A 252 16.65 12.40 4.40
CA THR A 252 17.07 13.68 4.95
C THR A 252 18.01 13.60 6.15
N ALA A 253 18.13 12.45 6.83
CA ALA A 253 18.90 12.31 8.08
C ALA A 253 20.32 12.88 7.98
N ARG A 254 20.98 12.73 6.84
CA ARG A 254 22.34 13.28 6.63
C ARG A 254 22.41 14.82 6.58
N ALA A 255 21.28 15.46 6.37
CA ALA A 255 21.22 16.93 6.31
C ALA A 255 21.16 17.58 7.71
N SER A 256 20.77 16.84 8.77
CA SER A 256 20.73 17.35 10.13
C SER A 256 21.05 16.26 11.17
N PRO A 257 22.02 16.48 12.06
CA PRO A 257 22.30 15.56 13.17
C PRO A 257 21.08 15.30 14.08
N ASN A 258 20.20 16.29 14.24
CA ASN A 258 19.00 16.17 15.08
C ASN A 258 18.01 15.13 14.52
N TRP A 259 17.95 14.98 13.20
CA TRP A 259 17.04 14.00 12.56
C TRP A 259 17.60 12.58 12.64
N VAL A 260 18.93 12.42 12.62
CA VAL A 260 19.58 11.11 12.80
C VAL A 260 19.17 10.49 14.15
N THR A 261 19.05 11.29 15.20
CA THR A 261 18.69 10.80 16.54
C THR A 261 17.22 10.32 16.63
N LEU A 262 16.34 10.75 15.73
CA LEU A 262 14.95 10.33 15.69
C LEU A 262 14.76 8.96 15.02
N GLN A 263 15.66 8.58 14.11
CA GLN A 263 15.50 7.40 13.26
C GLN A 263 15.36 6.08 14.04
N PRO A 264 16.18 5.75 15.06
CA PRO A 264 16.03 4.51 15.82
C PRO A 264 14.69 4.42 16.55
N GLU A 265 14.25 5.53 17.14
CA GLU A 265 13.02 5.59 17.91
C GLU A 265 11.79 5.44 17.00
N MET A 266 11.73 6.18 15.89
CA MET A 266 10.63 6.09 14.93
C MET A 266 10.59 4.70 14.25
N THR A 267 11.75 4.08 14.01
CA THR A 267 11.83 2.71 13.53
C THR A 267 11.27 1.70 14.55
N ALA A 268 11.60 1.84 15.82
CA ALA A 268 11.09 0.97 16.88
C ALA A 268 9.55 1.10 17.00
N ARG A 269 9.01 2.33 16.95
CA ARG A 269 7.57 2.61 16.94
C ARG A 269 6.87 1.98 15.73
N ALA A 270 7.48 2.08 14.54
CA ALA A 270 6.96 1.46 13.32
C ALA A 270 6.90 -0.07 13.43
N ARG A 271 7.96 -0.70 13.96
CA ARG A 271 7.99 -2.15 14.23
C ARG A 271 6.88 -2.56 15.20
N ARG A 272 6.67 -1.78 16.27
CA ARG A 272 5.61 -2.07 17.24
C ARG A 272 4.21 -1.99 16.60
N TYR A 273 3.93 -0.94 15.84
CA TYR A 273 2.64 -0.82 15.18
C TYR A 273 2.41 -1.94 14.13
N ALA A 274 3.46 -2.36 13.44
CA ALA A 274 3.40 -3.49 12.52
C ALA A 274 3.07 -4.82 13.23
N ALA A 275 3.57 -5.03 14.45
CA ALA A 275 3.19 -6.19 15.28
C ALA A 275 1.68 -6.19 15.62
N ILE A 276 1.14 -5.03 15.94
CA ILE A 276 -0.30 -4.87 16.17
C ILE A 276 -1.08 -5.15 14.88
N GLN A 277 -0.63 -4.62 13.74
CA GLN A 277 -1.30 -4.84 12.46
C GLN A 277 -1.35 -6.31 12.04
N GLU A 278 -0.27 -7.06 12.23
CA GLU A 278 -0.25 -8.48 11.92
C GLU A 278 -1.31 -9.25 12.74
N ARG A 279 -1.46 -8.90 14.02
CA ARG A 279 -2.46 -9.49 14.91
C ARG A 279 -3.90 -9.08 14.59
N MET A 280 -4.09 -7.94 13.93
CA MET A 280 -5.43 -7.48 13.50
C MET A 280 -5.98 -8.25 12.30
N ILE A 281 -5.16 -9.02 11.57
CA ILE A 281 -5.63 -9.86 10.47
C ILE A 281 -6.37 -11.06 11.04
N GLY A 282 -7.69 -11.12 10.88
CA GLY A 282 -8.53 -12.24 11.29
C GLY A 282 -8.16 -13.55 10.60
N PRO A 283 -8.55 -14.72 11.15
CA PRO A 283 -8.18 -16.04 10.61
C PRO A 283 -8.56 -16.25 9.14
N ASP A 284 -9.56 -15.53 8.68
CA ASP A 284 -10.12 -15.58 7.32
C ASP A 284 -9.66 -14.44 6.41
N GLY A 285 -8.66 -13.65 6.83
CA GLY A 285 -8.19 -12.47 6.11
C GLY A 285 -9.07 -11.22 6.31
N SER A 286 -10.05 -11.25 7.20
CA SER A 286 -10.77 -10.04 7.61
C SER A 286 -9.93 -9.17 8.54
N PHE A 287 -10.29 -7.89 8.66
CA PHE A 287 -9.73 -6.98 9.66
C PHE A 287 -10.78 -5.96 10.09
N PRO A 288 -10.64 -5.32 11.24
CA PRO A 288 -11.65 -4.40 11.75
C PRO A 288 -11.97 -3.27 10.77
N PRO A 289 -13.23 -3.08 10.34
CA PRO A 289 -13.63 -1.97 9.48
C PRO A 289 -13.87 -0.72 10.32
N ILE A 290 -12.79 -0.17 10.91
CA ILE A 290 -12.83 0.98 11.82
C ILE A 290 -12.18 2.21 11.21
N GLY A 291 -12.66 3.37 11.61
CA GLY A 291 -12.15 4.66 11.16
C GLY A 291 -12.56 4.99 9.73
N ARG A 292 -11.84 5.93 9.16
CA ARG A 292 -12.11 6.53 7.84
C ARG A 292 -11.21 5.94 6.76
N SER A 293 -11.54 6.24 5.51
CA SER A 293 -10.77 5.88 4.31
C SER A 293 -10.67 4.37 4.07
N LEU A 294 -11.67 3.62 4.49
CA LEU A 294 -11.70 2.16 4.33
C LEU A 294 -11.69 1.72 2.85
N CYS A 295 -12.08 2.61 1.92
CA CYS A 295 -11.99 2.37 0.48
C CYS A 295 -10.55 2.24 -0.04
N TYR A 296 -9.53 2.54 0.77
CA TYR A 296 -8.14 2.21 0.47
C TYR A 296 -7.84 0.71 0.65
N ARG A 297 -8.81 -0.07 1.09
CA ARG A 297 -8.77 -1.54 1.20
C ARG A 297 -7.54 -2.04 1.97
N PHE A 298 -6.84 -3.02 1.42
CA PHE A 298 -5.64 -3.59 2.02
C PHE A 298 -4.43 -2.61 2.08
N GLY A 299 -4.55 -1.40 1.53
CA GLY A 299 -3.65 -0.29 1.85
C GLY A 299 -3.56 0.01 3.35
N ALA A 300 -4.56 -0.42 4.15
CA ALA A 300 -4.51 -0.41 5.61
C ALA A 300 -3.25 -1.10 6.17
N PHE A 301 -2.63 -2.00 5.42
CA PHE A 301 -1.41 -2.73 5.78
C PHE A 301 -0.15 -2.16 5.11
N HIS A 302 -0.18 -0.91 4.67
CA HIS A 302 0.98 -0.23 4.08
C HIS A 302 2.22 -0.35 4.98
N LEU A 303 2.10 -0.07 6.28
CA LEU A 303 3.24 -0.19 7.19
C LEU A 303 3.73 -1.62 7.35
N LEU A 304 2.84 -2.60 7.49
CA LEU A 304 3.26 -4.00 7.59
C LEU A 304 4.02 -4.45 6.33
N ALA A 305 3.60 -3.99 5.15
CA ALA A 305 4.31 -4.20 3.90
C ALA A 305 5.66 -3.46 3.86
N GLU A 306 5.72 -2.21 4.36
CA GLU A 306 6.93 -1.40 4.42
C GLU A 306 8.01 -2.04 5.31
N VAL A 307 7.65 -2.48 6.53
CA VAL A 307 8.62 -3.13 7.43
C VAL A 307 9.06 -4.49 6.91
N SER A 308 8.20 -5.18 6.14
CA SER A 308 8.57 -6.42 5.44
C SER A 308 9.60 -6.16 4.35
N LEU A 309 9.37 -5.17 3.49
CA LEU A 309 10.32 -4.76 2.45
C LEU A 309 11.68 -4.36 3.06
N ARG A 310 11.67 -3.65 4.16
CA ARG A 310 12.87 -3.21 4.89
C ARG A 310 13.57 -4.32 5.67
N ARG A 311 12.98 -5.50 5.78
CA ARG A 311 13.48 -6.63 6.61
C ARG A 311 13.67 -6.25 8.09
N ILE A 312 12.76 -5.42 8.62
CA ILE A 312 12.75 -4.96 10.01
C ILE A 312 11.49 -5.41 10.75
N LEU A 313 10.97 -6.59 10.41
CA LEU A 313 9.80 -7.15 11.09
C LEU A 313 10.01 -7.22 12.62
N PRO A 314 8.93 -7.11 13.41
CA PRO A 314 9.01 -7.29 14.86
C PRO A 314 9.48 -8.71 15.22
N ASP A 315 10.08 -8.84 16.40
CA ASP A 315 10.52 -10.12 16.90
C ASP A 315 9.34 -11.10 17.04
N GLY A 316 9.54 -12.35 16.66
CA GLY A 316 8.50 -13.39 16.68
C GLY A 316 7.54 -13.36 15.47
N VAL A 317 7.63 -12.38 14.58
CA VAL A 317 6.86 -12.32 13.33
C VAL A 317 7.76 -12.68 12.15
N THR A 318 7.44 -13.78 11.47
CA THR A 318 8.25 -14.23 10.33
C THR A 318 7.75 -13.66 8.99
N PRO A 319 8.64 -13.48 7.99
CA PRO A 319 8.25 -12.97 6.67
C PRO A 319 7.14 -13.79 6.00
N ALA A 320 7.23 -15.12 6.04
CA ALA A 320 6.22 -16.02 5.46
C ALA A 320 4.84 -15.90 6.14
N GLN A 321 4.82 -15.63 7.45
CA GLN A 321 3.60 -15.40 8.23
C GLN A 321 2.90 -14.11 7.76
N VAL A 322 3.67 -13.03 7.57
CA VAL A 322 3.14 -11.77 7.04
C VAL A 322 2.63 -11.94 5.60
N ARG A 323 3.39 -12.62 4.75
CA ARG A 323 2.96 -12.93 3.38
C ARG A 323 1.61 -13.62 3.38
N SER A 324 1.47 -14.71 4.16
CA SER A 324 0.22 -15.48 4.20
C SER A 324 -0.96 -14.65 4.70
N GLY A 325 -0.75 -13.82 5.73
CA GLY A 325 -1.78 -12.91 6.24
C GLY A 325 -2.21 -11.87 5.21
N LEU A 326 -1.26 -11.18 4.59
CA LEU A 326 -1.54 -10.18 3.56
C LEU A 326 -2.19 -10.81 2.31
N THR A 327 -1.77 -12.02 1.91
CA THR A 327 -2.40 -12.74 0.79
C THR A 327 -3.86 -13.06 1.11
N ALA A 328 -4.17 -13.48 2.34
CA ALA A 328 -5.56 -13.74 2.74
C ALA A 328 -6.42 -12.49 2.68
N VAL A 329 -5.90 -11.34 3.15
CA VAL A 329 -6.59 -10.03 3.06
C VAL A 329 -6.83 -9.65 1.60
N MET A 330 -5.79 -9.73 0.75
CA MET A 330 -5.91 -9.37 -0.67
C MET A 330 -6.95 -10.23 -1.39
N ARG A 331 -6.91 -11.56 -1.21
CA ARG A 331 -7.89 -12.47 -1.82
C ARG A 331 -9.30 -12.11 -1.41
N ARG A 332 -9.55 -11.90 -0.12
CA ARG A 332 -10.86 -11.52 0.39
C ARG A 332 -11.42 -10.26 -0.27
N MET A 333 -10.58 -9.29 -0.55
CA MET A 333 -11.00 -7.99 -1.10
C MET A 333 -11.01 -7.96 -2.62
N MET A 334 -10.03 -8.58 -3.28
CA MET A 334 -9.87 -8.47 -4.73
C MET A 334 -10.72 -9.48 -5.50
N ASP A 335 -10.96 -10.66 -4.90
CA ASP A 335 -11.79 -11.69 -5.51
C ASP A 335 -13.30 -11.44 -5.28
N ALA A 336 -13.64 -10.43 -4.49
CA ALA A 336 -15.03 -10.06 -4.21
C ALA A 336 -15.74 -9.50 -5.45
N PRO A 337 -16.97 -9.94 -5.74
CA PRO A 337 -17.76 -9.40 -6.86
C PRO A 337 -17.94 -7.88 -6.74
N GLY A 338 -17.84 -7.17 -7.86
CA GLY A 338 -18.06 -5.72 -7.94
C GLY A 338 -16.87 -4.88 -7.52
N THR A 339 -15.70 -5.46 -7.19
CA THR A 339 -14.46 -4.72 -6.90
C THR A 339 -13.98 -3.92 -8.12
N PHE A 340 -14.20 -4.45 -9.32
CA PHE A 340 -13.88 -3.82 -10.59
C PHE A 340 -15.15 -3.58 -11.40
N ASP A 341 -15.13 -2.55 -12.23
CA ASP A 341 -16.14 -2.39 -13.28
C ASP A 341 -15.84 -3.29 -14.50
N GLU A 342 -16.67 -3.21 -15.51
CA GLU A 342 -16.54 -3.99 -16.76
C GLU A 342 -15.27 -3.69 -17.57
N ASN A 343 -14.67 -2.52 -17.35
CA ASN A 343 -13.45 -2.07 -18.01
C ASN A 343 -12.17 -2.26 -17.16
N GLY A 344 -12.30 -2.86 -15.97
CA GLY A 344 -11.20 -3.17 -15.06
C GLY A 344 -10.82 -2.03 -14.11
N TRP A 345 -11.58 -0.92 -14.06
CA TRP A 345 -11.34 0.14 -13.09
C TRP A 345 -11.80 -0.27 -11.68
N LEU A 346 -11.03 0.12 -10.68
CA LEU A 346 -11.44 -0.05 -9.29
C LEU A 346 -12.69 0.77 -8.97
N ARG A 347 -13.66 0.13 -8.33
CA ARG A 347 -14.85 0.78 -7.80
C ARG A 347 -14.68 1.19 -6.35
N VAL A 348 -15.41 2.22 -5.94
CA VAL A 348 -15.39 2.70 -4.55
C VAL A 348 -15.99 1.65 -3.61
N GLY A 349 -15.27 1.29 -2.55
CA GLY A 349 -15.73 0.32 -1.56
C GLY A 349 -14.58 -0.34 -0.79
N PHE A 350 -14.93 -1.01 0.29
CA PHE A 350 -14.03 -1.79 1.14
C PHE A 350 -13.90 -3.23 0.63
N VAL A 351 -15.02 -3.95 0.48
CA VAL A 351 -15.08 -5.28 -0.14
C VAL A 351 -16.13 -5.23 -1.25
N GLY A 352 -15.71 -5.38 -2.49
CA GLY A 352 -16.61 -5.15 -3.63
C GLY A 352 -16.94 -3.67 -3.83
N HIS A 353 -18.20 -3.36 -4.19
CA HIS A 353 -18.71 -2.01 -4.42
C HIS A 353 -19.57 -1.54 -3.25
N GLN A 354 -19.10 -0.55 -2.49
CA GLN A 354 -19.75 -0.06 -1.27
C GLN A 354 -19.55 1.48 -1.17
N PRO A 355 -20.20 2.27 -2.03
CA PRO A 355 -20.01 3.74 -2.09
C PRO A 355 -20.37 4.45 -0.78
N GLU A 356 -21.33 3.93 -0.01
CA GLU A 356 -21.71 4.52 1.29
C GLU A 356 -20.63 4.42 2.37
N MET A 357 -19.62 3.57 2.18
CA MET A 357 -18.46 3.51 3.09
C MET A 357 -17.41 4.59 2.80
N ALA A 358 -17.60 5.39 1.79
CA ALA A 358 -16.66 6.41 1.36
C ALA A 358 -17.03 7.79 1.91
N GLU A 359 -16.04 8.46 2.47
CA GLU A 359 -16.15 9.86 2.84
C GLU A 359 -16.22 10.76 1.59
N PRO A 360 -16.72 12.02 1.73
CA PRO A 360 -16.88 12.93 0.59
C PRO A 360 -15.61 13.22 -0.22
N TYR A 361 -14.43 13.00 0.35
CA TYR A 361 -13.15 13.20 -0.34
C TYR A 361 -12.69 11.96 -1.15
N ILE A 362 -13.33 10.83 -1.00
CA ILE A 362 -12.98 9.58 -1.71
C ILE A 362 -13.49 9.62 -3.14
N SER A 363 -12.69 9.11 -4.06
CA SER A 363 -13.07 8.89 -5.46
C SER A 363 -12.37 7.64 -6.01
N THR A 364 -12.62 7.32 -7.29
CA THR A 364 -11.96 6.22 -7.98
C THR A 364 -10.44 6.23 -7.76
N GLY A 365 -9.79 7.38 -7.91
CA GLY A 365 -8.33 7.51 -7.73
C GLY A 365 -7.86 7.18 -6.32
N SER A 366 -8.68 7.47 -5.33
CA SER A 366 -8.37 7.20 -3.92
C SER A 366 -8.16 5.70 -3.65
N CYS A 367 -8.89 4.83 -4.34
CA CYS A 367 -8.84 3.37 -4.17
C CYS A 367 -7.46 2.77 -4.50
N TYR A 368 -6.65 3.47 -5.31
CA TYR A 368 -5.33 2.99 -5.73
C TYR A 368 -4.28 2.98 -4.61
N LEU A 369 -4.59 3.53 -3.42
CA LEU A 369 -3.73 3.34 -2.24
C LEU A 369 -3.65 1.88 -1.78
N CYS A 370 -4.56 1.02 -2.20
CA CYS A 370 -4.44 -0.42 -1.97
C CYS A 370 -3.08 -0.97 -2.45
N SER A 371 -2.49 -0.38 -3.49
CA SER A 371 -1.18 -0.75 -4.03
C SER A 371 -0.05 -0.72 -3.00
N ALA A 372 -0.19 0.06 -1.94
CA ALA A 372 0.84 0.19 -0.89
C ALA A 372 1.13 -1.12 -0.13
N ALA A 373 0.27 -2.13 -0.20
CA ALA A 373 0.54 -3.43 0.39
C ALA A 373 1.43 -4.34 -0.49
N TRP A 374 1.74 -3.95 -1.73
CA TRP A 374 2.60 -4.75 -2.64
C TRP A 374 4.09 -4.47 -2.50
N LEU A 375 4.50 -3.60 -1.60
CA LEU A 375 5.91 -3.25 -1.41
C LEU A 375 6.85 -4.46 -1.32
N PRO A 376 6.47 -5.60 -0.68
CA PRO A 376 7.32 -6.79 -0.62
C PRO A 376 7.60 -7.44 -1.99
N LEU A 377 6.88 -7.10 -3.08
CA LEU A 377 7.26 -7.51 -4.43
C LEU A 377 8.63 -6.95 -4.85
N GLY A 378 9.12 -5.90 -4.20
CA GLY A 378 10.48 -5.40 -4.34
C GLY A 378 11.56 -6.32 -3.75
N LEU A 379 11.20 -7.35 -2.98
CA LEU A 379 12.12 -8.37 -2.51
C LEU A 379 12.37 -9.42 -3.61
N PRO A 380 13.59 -9.97 -3.73
CA PRO A 380 13.87 -11.04 -4.68
C PRO A 380 13.03 -12.29 -4.36
N ALA A 381 12.75 -13.12 -5.36
CA ALA A 381 11.97 -14.35 -5.17
C ALA A 381 12.61 -15.35 -4.18
N SER A 382 13.93 -15.26 -3.98
CA SER A 382 14.67 -16.07 -3.01
C SER A 382 14.66 -15.52 -1.59
N ASP A 383 14.06 -14.33 -1.36
CA ASP A 383 13.94 -13.77 -0.01
C ASP A 383 13.03 -14.66 0.86
N PRO A 384 13.29 -14.81 2.16
CA PRO A 384 12.42 -15.58 3.07
C PRO A 384 10.95 -15.17 3.05
N PHE A 385 10.64 -13.93 2.67
CA PHE A 385 9.26 -13.50 2.46
C PHE A 385 8.56 -14.32 1.36
N TRP A 386 9.26 -14.69 0.29
CA TRP A 386 8.72 -15.44 -0.84
C TRP A 386 9.12 -16.91 -0.84
N GLY A 387 10.34 -17.23 -0.42
CA GLY A 387 10.92 -18.56 -0.52
C GLY A 387 10.58 -19.51 0.62
N ASP A 388 10.19 -18.98 1.79
CA ASP A 388 9.81 -19.84 2.92
C ASP A 388 8.40 -20.40 2.73
N ALA A 389 8.18 -21.62 3.26
CA ALA A 389 6.86 -22.25 3.29
C ALA A 389 5.81 -21.35 3.97
N ALA A 390 4.57 -21.38 3.47
CA ALA A 390 3.47 -20.60 4.03
C ALA A 390 3.27 -20.91 5.52
N LYS A 391 3.06 -19.86 6.33
CA LYS A 391 2.86 -19.99 7.77
C LYS A 391 1.61 -19.26 8.22
N PRO A 392 0.82 -19.83 9.14
CA PRO A 392 -0.29 -19.11 9.73
C PRO A 392 0.21 -17.90 10.53
N TRP A 393 -0.50 -16.78 10.43
CA TRP A 393 -0.24 -15.56 11.19
C TRP A 393 -0.79 -15.65 12.61
N THR A 394 -0.43 -14.73 13.48
CA THR A 394 -0.68 -14.81 14.92
C THR A 394 -2.14 -15.02 15.26
N ALA A 395 -3.06 -14.23 14.72
CA ALA A 395 -4.48 -14.40 14.99
C ALA A 395 -5.00 -15.76 14.47
N LYS A 396 -4.53 -16.23 13.31
CA LYS A 396 -4.93 -17.54 12.79
C LYS A 396 -4.48 -18.69 13.71
N LYS A 397 -3.27 -18.63 14.26
CA LYS A 397 -2.77 -19.58 15.26
C LYS A 397 -3.59 -19.53 16.53
N ALA A 398 -3.78 -18.33 17.11
CA ALA A 398 -4.51 -18.17 18.36
C ALA A 398 -5.95 -18.69 18.27
N TRP A 399 -6.65 -18.41 17.18
CA TRP A 399 -8.02 -18.89 16.96
C TRP A 399 -8.09 -20.39 16.62
N SER A 400 -6.98 -21.02 16.20
CA SER A 400 -6.89 -22.49 16.06
C SER A 400 -6.59 -23.21 17.37
N GLY A 401 -6.33 -22.47 18.44
CA GLY A 401 -5.97 -23.03 19.75
C GLY A 401 -4.47 -23.29 19.92
N GLU A 402 -3.63 -22.84 19.00
CA GLU A 402 -2.17 -22.90 19.18
C GLU A 402 -1.74 -21.95 20.30
N ASP A 403 -0.75 -22.38 21.09
CA ASP A 403 -0.12 -21.54 22.09
C ASP A 403 0.76 -20.50 21.40
N VAL A 404 0.42 -19.24 21.58
CA VAL A 404 1.14 -18.10 20.99
C VAL A 404 1.64 -17.17 22.09
N ALA A 405 2.79 -16.55 21.88
CA ALA A 405 3.35 -15.61 22.82
C ALA A 405 2.39 -14.43 23.08
N ALA A 406 2.29 -14.04 24.36
CA ALA A 406 1.55 -12.86 24.76
C ALA A 406 2.07 -11.60 24.06
N ASP A 407 1.19 -10.68 23.77
CA ASP A 407 1.56 -9.36 23.26
C ASP A 407 1.98 -8.44 24.41
N HIS A 408 2.98 -7.62 24.17
CA HIS A 408 3.47 -6.66 25.15
C HIS A 408 3.56 -5.27 24.54
N ALA A 409 3.10 -4.28 25.28
CA ALA A 409 3.25 -2.89 24.90
C ALA A 409 4.73 -2.50 24.84
N MET A 410 5.04 -1.54 24.00
CA MET A 410 6.34 -0.89 23.95
C MET A 410 6.53 -0.03 25.21
N GLY A 411 7.57 -0.29 25.98
CA GLY A 411 7.92 0.46 27.19
C GLY A 411 8.42 1.88 26.92
#